data_90aa7ca5cedf4f5454240817c7944a96
#
_entry.id   90aa7ca5cedf4f5454240817c7944a96
#
_cell.length_a   1.000
_cell.length_b   1.000
_cell.length_c   1.000
_cell.angle_alpha   90.00
_cell.angle_beta   90.00
_cell.angle_gamma   90.00
#
_symmetry.space_group_name_H-M   'P 1'
#
loop_
_entity.id
_entity.type
_entity.pdbx_description
1 polymer ?
#
loop_
_entity_poly.entity_id
_entity_poly.type
_entity_poly.pdbx_seq_one_letter_code
_entity_poly.pdbx_strand_id
1 'polypeptide(L)'
;MNFVLFGATKGMGRALARLLAERGERLFLVEHCIDELEASARDLETRGAQLPVRTAHCDLLAPATFAPALEQAERELGQIDAVIVTAGLFATQDKLESDPELTARILTADFTNTVLFCEEARKRLLARGGGTLCVFSSVAGDRGRKPVILYGAAKAGLSRYLEGLDHKFRRQGLKTICVKPGFVKTGMTAGLKPPPFAGTAE
;
A
#
# COMPACT_ATOMS: atom_id res chain seq x y z
N MET A 1 -6.23 -7.20 -16.14
CA MET A 1 -6.05 -5.79 -15.69
C MET A 1 -4.59 -5.52 -15.42
N ASN A 2 -4.17 -4.24 -15.41
CA ASN A 2 -2.81 -3.81 -15.15
C ASN A 2 -2.72 -3.18 -13.76
N PHE A 3 -2.02 -3.84 -12.84
CA PHE A 3 -1.92 -3.44 -11.45
C PHE A 3 -0.54 -2.90 -11.10
N VAL A 4 -0.48 -1.79 -10.39
CA VAL A 4 0.71 -1.33 -9.67
C VAL A 4 0.51 -1.64 -8.19
N LEU A 5 1.47 -2.36 -7.58
CA LEU A 5 1.42 -2.74 -6.17
C LEU A 5 2.59 -2.11 -5.40
N PHE A 6 2.30 -1.26 -4.44
CA PHE A 6 3.27 -0.71 -3.51
C PHE A 6 3.20 -1.47 -2.18
N GLY A 7 4.26 -2.22 -1.84
CA GLY A 7 4.34 -3.04 -0.64
C GLY A 7 3.99 -4.53 -0.87
N ALA A 8 4.24 -5.06 -2.08
CA ALA A 8 3.88 -6.43 -2.45
C ALA A 8 4.87 -7.52 -2.01
N THR A 9 5.97 -7.16 -1.34
CA THR A 9 7.04 -8.12 -1.00
C THR A 9 6.77 -8.91 0.27
N LYS A 10 5.89 -8.45 1.16
CA LYS A 10 5.61 -9.07 2.48
C LYS A 10 4.13 -9.03 2.85
N GLY A 11 3.76 -9.86 3.81
CA GLY A 11 2.46 -9.83 4.48
C GLY A 11 1.26 -9.84 3.54
N MET A 12 0.26 -9.01 3.83
CA MET A 12 -0.98 -8.92 3.06
C MET A 12 -0.75 -8.48 1.61
N GLY A 13 0.22 -7.60 1.36
CA GLY A 13 0.56 -7.17 -0.01
C GLY A 13 1.06 -8.33 -0.86
N ARG A 14 1.95 -9.17 -0.32
CA ARG A 14 2.42 -10.38 -1.00
C ARG A 14 1.29 -11.39 -1.25
N ALA A 15 0.44 -11.64 -0.26
CA ALA A 15 -0.69 -12.55 -0.43
C ALA A 15 -1.64 -12.05 -1.54
N LEU A 16 -1.97 -10.76 -1.55
CA LEU A 16 -2.79 -10.16 -2.60
C LEU A 16 -2.13 -10.25 -3.98
N ALA A 17 -0.82 -9.95 -4.07
CA ALA A 17 -0.07 -10.05 -5.33
C ALA A 17 -0.11 -11.48 -5.90
N ARG A 18 0.02 -12.51 -5.06
CA ARG A 18 -0.11 -13.91 -5.44
C ARG A 18 -1.49 -14.25 -5.99
N LEU A 19 -2.55 -13.81 -5.33
CA LEU A 19 -3.93 -13.99 -5.80
C LEU A 19 -4.17 -13.33 -7.17
N LEU A 20 -3.59 -12.16 -7.41
CA LEU A 20 -3.67 -11.48 -8.71
C LEU A 20 -2.86 -12.22 -9.78
N ALA A 21 -1.70 -12.74 -9.43
CA ALA A 21 -0.88 -13.57 -10.33
C ALA A 21 -1.62 -14.84 -10.76
N GLU A 22 -2.24 -15.57 -9.82
CA GLU A 22 -3.05 -16.77 -10.08
C GLU A 22 -4.26 -16.49 -10.99
N ARG A 23 -4.72 -15.24 -11.05
CA ARG A 23 -5.76 -14.78 -11.99
C ARG A 23 -5.22 -14.37 -13.36
N GLY A 24 -3.91 -14.48 -13.58
CA GLY A 24 -3.29 -14.08 -14.83
C GLY A 24 -3.27 -12.57 -15.06
N GLU A 25 -3.21 -11.77 -14.00
CA GLU A 25 -3.17 -10.30 -14.14
C GLU A 25 -1.76 -9.80 -14.48
N ARG A 26 -1.66 -8.62 -15.09
CA ARG A 26 -0.39 -7.94 -15.32
C ARG A 26 0.00 -7.12 -14.09
N LEU A 27 1.20 -7.37 -13.57
CA LEU A 27 1.65 -6.80 -12.31
C LEU A 27 2.93 -5.97 -12.51
N PHE A 28 2.95 -4.81 -11.85
CA PHE A 28 4.14 -3.97 -11.69
C PHE A 28 4.33 -3.72 -10.20
N LEU A 29 5.48 -4.10 -9.66
CA LEU A 29 5.75 -4.00 -8.23
C LEU A 29 6.64 -2.80 -7.93
N VAL A 30 6.31 -2.08 -6.88
CA VAL A 30 7.17 -1.00 -6.37
C VAL A 30 7.44 -1.17 -4.88
N GLU A 31 8.69 -1.04 -4.49
CA GLU A 31 9.19 -1.20 -3.11
C GLU A 31 10.58 -0.58 -3.00
N HIS A 32 11.05 -0.34 -1.78
CA HIS A 32 12.37 0.22 -1.51
C HIS A 32 13.51 -0.81 -1.63
N CYS A 33 13.27 -2.09 -1.36
CA CYS A 33 14.27 -3.15 -1.41
C CYS A 33 14.23 -3.87 -2.77
N ILE A 34 15.22 -3.62 -3.62
CA ILE A 34 15.30 -4.17 -4.99
C ILE A 34 15.40 -5.69 -4.97
N ASP A 35 16.22 -6.28 -4.10
CA ASP A 35 16.39 -7.73 -4.03
C ASP A 35 15.07 -8.45 -3.69
N GLU A 36 14.29 -7.87 -2.78
CA GLU A 36 12.97 -8.40 -2.41
C GLU A 36 11.95 -8.24 -3.55
N LEU A 37 12.04 -7.16 -4.34
CA LEU A 37 11.23 -6.95 -5.53
C LEU A 37 11.48 -8.02 -6.58
N GLU A 38 12.75 -8.25 -6.92
CA GLU A 38 13.12 -9.23 -7.93
C GLU A 38 12.73 -10.66 -7.52
N ALA A 39 12.93 -11.02 -6.24
CA ALA A 39 12.50 -12.30 -5.71
C ALA A 39 10.97 -12.45 -5.78
N SER A 40 10.23 -11.37 -5.46
CA SER A 40 8.77 -11.36 -5.53
C SER A 40 8.28 -11.45 -6.99
N ALA A 41 8.90 -10.75 -7.92
CA ALA A 41 8.55 -10.82 -9.34
C ALA A 41 8.68 -12.25 -9.87
N ARG A 42 9.79 -12.92 -9.60
CA ARG A 42 10.00 -14.33 -9.98
C ARG A 42 8.97 -15.27 -9.35
N ASP A 43 8.61 -15.10 -8.07
CA ASP A 43 7.55 -15.90 -7.42
C ASP A 43 6.20 -15.70 -8.11
N LEU A 44 5.83 -14.47 -8.47
CA LEU A 44 4.57 -14.17 -9.13
C LEU A 44 4.50 -14.71 -10.57
N GLU A 45 5.60 -14.67 -11.28
CA GLU A 45 5.73 -15.26 -12.63
C GLU A 45 5.48 -16.77 -12.62
N THR A 46 6.03 -17.47 -11.63
CA THR A 46 5.79 -18.92 -11.47
C THR A 46 4.36 -19.25 -11.08
N ARG A 47 3.59 -18.29 -10.55
CA ARG A 47 2.19 -18.44 -10.14
C ARG A 47 1.17 -18.10 -11.23
N GLY A 48 1.62 -17.69 -12.40
CA GLY A 48 0.75 -17.42 -13.54
C GLY A 48 0.49 -15.94 -13.83
N ALA A 49 1.22 -15.00 -13.21
CA ALA A 49 1.17 -13.61 -13.63
C ALA A 49 1.51 -13.48 -15.12
N GLN A 50 0.89 -12.52 -15.81
CA GLN A 50 1.28 -12.22 -17.18
C GLN A 50 2.71 -11.65 -17.19
N LEU A 51 3.55 -12.25 -18.02
CA LEU A 51 4.98 -11.97 -18.11
C LEU A 51 5.30 -10.73 -18.98
N PRO A 52 6.37 -10.03 -18.67
CA PRO A 52 7.17 -10.12 -17.44
C PRO A 52 6.55 -9.31 -16.31
N VAL A 53 6.76 -9.75 -15.06
CA VAL A 53 6.47 -8.93 -13.87
C VAL A 53 7.60 -7.93 -13.71
N ARG A 54 7.31 -6.65 -13.94
CA ARG A 54 8.28 -5.56 -13.87
C ARG A 54 8.29 -4.90 -12.50
N THR A 55 9.41 -4.27 -12.18
CA THR A 55 9.64 -3.67 -10.85
C THR A 55 10.25 -2.28 -10.98
N ALA A 56 10.05 -1.43 -9.99
CA ALA A 56 10.79 -0.19 -9.82
C ALA A 56 11.06 0.12 -8.35
N HIS A 57 12.17 0.79 -8.10
CA HIS A 57 12.46 1.33 -6.78
C HIS A 57 11.46 2.45 -6.43
N CYS A 58 10.83 2.33 -5.26
CA CYS A 58 9.93 3.34 -4.70
C CYS A 58 10.00 3.26 -3.18
N ASP A 59 10.47 4.32 -2.54
CA ASP A 59 10.59 4.36 -1.08
C ASP A 59 9.54 5.30 -0.48
N LEU A 60 8.71 4.76 0.42
CA LEU A 60 7.68 5.52 1.12
C LEU A 60 8.26 6.70 1.94
N LEU A 61 9.54 6.66 2.29
CA LEU A 61 10.23 7.75 2.96
C LEU A 61 10.93 8.74 2.01
N ALA A 62 10.93 8.46 0.70
CA ALA A 62 11.57 9.29 -0.32
C ALA A 62 10.57 9.68 -1.44
N PRO A 63 9.72 10.71 -1.25
CA PRO A 63 8.68 11.10 -2.20
C PRO A 63 9.18 11.40 -3.62
N ALA A 64 10.46 11.78 -3.78
CA ALA A 64 11.07 11.97 -5.10
C ALA A 64 11.07 10.70 -5.97
N THR A 65 10.89 9.51 -5.37
CA THR A 65 10.83 8.22 -6.09
C THR A 65 9.44 7.90 -6.65
N PHE A 66 8.38 8.60 -6.23
CA PHE A 66 6.99 8.25 -6.55
C PHE A 66 6.65 8.46 -8.02
N ALA A 67 6.86 9.67 -8.53
CA ALA A 67 6.57 9.99 -9.92
C ALA A 67 7.39 9.13 -10.89
N PRO A 68 8.72 8.97 -10.75
CA PRO A 68 9.51 8.09 -11.62
C PRO A 68 9.05 6.63 -11.63
N ALA A 69 8.69 6.07 -10.45
CA ALA A 69 8.22 4.69 -10.35
C ALA A 69 6.88 4.49 -11.08
N LEU A 70 5.94 5.42 -10.93
CA LEU A 70 4.65 5.39 -11.62
C LEU A 70 4.79 5.64 -13.13
N GLU A 71 5.71 6.50 -13.57
CA GLU A 71 6.03 6.71 -14.99
C GLU A 71 6.60 5.45 -15.62
N GLN A 72 7.49 4.76 -14.91
CA GLN A 72 8.00 3.48 -15.38
C GLN A 72 6.89 2.43 -15.48
N ALA A 73 5.99 2.36 -14.50
CA ALA A 73 4.83 1.47 -14.55
C ALA A 73 3.93 1.75 -15.76
N GLU A 74 3.67 3.03 -16.09
CA GLU A 74 2.90 3.39 -17.27
C GLU A 74 3.58 2.98 -18.57
N ARG A 75 4.90 3.14 -18.68
CA ARG A 75 5.65 2.70 -19.88
C ARG A 75 5.59 1.18 -20.06
N GLU A 76 5.74 0.43 -18.98
CA GLU A 76 5.79 -1.04 -19.04
C GLU A 76 4.41 -1.70 -19.20
N LEU A 77 3.39 -1.14 -18.58
CA LEU A 77 2.03 -1.66 -18.64
C LEU A 77 1.20 -1.07 -19.80
N GLY A 78 1.62 0.07 -20.36
CA GLY A 78 0.85 0.86 -21.33
C GLY A 78 -0.30 1.65 -20.71
N GLN A 79 -0.97 1.09 -19.71
CA GLN A 79 -2.04 1.71 -18.94
C GLN A 79 -2.05 1.14 -17.53
N ILE A 80 -2.37 1.94 -16.55
CA ILE A 80 -2.60 1.48 -15.17
C ILE A 80 -4.11 1.45 -14.92
N ASP A 81 -4.66 0.27 -14.61
CA ASP A 81 -6.08 0.10 -14.27
C ASP A 81 -6.32 0.24 -12.76
N ALA A 82 -5.34 -0.19 -11.96
CA ALA A 82 -5.43 -0.12 -10.51
C ALA A 82 -4.07 0.12 -9.85
N VAL A 83 -4.06 0.94 -8.82
CA VAL A 83 -2.94 1.14 -7.91
C VAL A 83 -3.33 0.65 -6.52
N ILE A 84 -2.54 -0.25 -5.94
CA ILE A 84 -2.77 -0.84 -4.62
C ILE A 84 -1.62 -0.47 -3.72
N VAL A 85 -1.92 0.14 -2.56
CA VAL A 85 -0.92 0.56 -1.56
C VAL A 85 -1.13 -0.23 -0.29
N THR A 86 -0.21 -1.14 0.00
CA THR A 86 -0.14 -1.90 1.25
C THR A 86 1.09 -1.54 2.08
N ALA A 87 2.00 -0.75 1.49
CA ALA A 87 3.20 -0.24 2.16
C ALA A 87 2.83 0.59 3.38
N GLY A 88 3.61 0.46 4.43
CA GLY A 88 3.44 1.20 5.67
C GLY A 88 4.44 0.74 6.72
N LEU A 89 4.57 1.52 7.76
CA LEU A 89 5.43 1.24 8.92
C LEU A 89 4.57 1.02 10.17
N PHE A 90 5.13 0.30 11.13
CA PHE A 90 4.48 0.10 12.42
C PHE A 90 5.52 0.02 13.54
N ALA A 91 5.22 0.64 14.66
CA ALA A 91 5.88 0.40 15.93
C ALA A 91 4.84 0.41 17.06
N THR A 92 5.18 -0.20 18.20
CA THR A 92 4.32 -0.19 19.39
C THR A 92 4.22 1.22 19.97
N GLN A 93 3.12 1.53 20.65
CA GLN A 93 2.91 2.84 21.25
C GLN A 93 4.05 3.25 22.19
N ASP A 94 4.54 2.33 23.04
CA ASP A 94 5.64 2.62 23.98
C ASP A 94 6.94 3.02 23.27
N LYS A 95 7.25 2.40 22.11
CA LYS A 95 8.40 2.78 21.29
C LYS A 95 8.21 4.17 20.69
N LEU A 96 7.01 4.46 20.22
CA LEU A 96 6.69 5.76 19.64
C LEU A 96 6.74 6.89 20.68
N GLU A 97 6.27 6.64 21.89
CA GLU A 97 6.34 7.62 22.98
C GLU A 97 7.77 7.92 23.44
N SER A 98 8.66 6.92 23.37
CA SER A 98 10.05 7.04 23.77
C SER A 98 10.99 7.56 22.67
N ASP A 99 10.55 7.58 21.41
CA ASP A 99 11.36 7.95 20.24
C ASP A 99 10.60 8.91 19.31
N PRO A 100 10.79 10.23 19.50
CA PRO A 100 10.16 11.25 18.65
C PRO A 100 10.55 11.17 17.17
N GLU A 101 11.77 10.72 16.84
CA GLU A 101 12.23 10.59 15.45
C GLU A 101 11.51 9.44 14.77
N LEU A 102 11.40 8.28 15.44
CA LEU A 102 10.61 7.16 14.96
C LEU A 102 9.14 7.55 14.79
N THR A 103 8.59 8.31 15.72
CA THR A 103 7.22 8.83 15.65
C THR A 103 7.03 9.71 14.42
N ALA A 104 7.90 10.70 14.22
CA ALA A 104 7.84 11.55 13.03
C ALA A 104 7.95 10.73 11.74
N ARG A 105 8.87 9.76 11.71
CA ARG A 105 9.07 8.87 10.56
C ARG A 105 7.82 8.06 10.23
N ILE A 106 7.15 7.46 11.23
CA ILE A 106 5.93 6.67 11.02
C ILE A 106 4.76 7.53 10.58
N LEU A 107 4.53 8.68 11.22
CA LEU A 107 3.47 9.60 10.83
C LEU A 107 3.68 10.11 9.39
N THR A 108 4.92 10.43 9.05
CA THR A 108 5.29 10.86 7.70
C THR A 108 5.04 9.75 6.67
N ALA A 109 5.52 8.54 6.92
CA ALA A 109 5.33 7.41 6.00
C ALA A 109 3.85 7.05 5.85
N ASP A 110 3.16 6.77 6.97
CA ASP A 110 1.83 6.16 6.98
C ASP A 110 0.69 7.14 6.66
N PHE A 111 0.96 8.44 6.71
CA PHE A 111 -0.02 9.46 6.33
C PHE A 111 0.51 10.37 5.23
N THR A 112 1.46 11.26 5.54
CA THR A 112 1.86 12.33 4.61
C THR A 112 2.34 11.78 3.27
N ASN A 113 3.32 10.87 3.28
CA ASN A 113 3.91 10.34 2.06
C ASN A 113 2.98 9.35 1.35
N THR A 114 2.18 8.59 2.10
CA THR A 114 1.12 7.75 1.48
C THR A 114 0.11 8.63 0.74
N VAL A 115 -0.30 9.77 1.30
CA VAL A 115 -1.17 10.74 0.61
C VAL A 115 -0.49 11.30 -0.64
N LEU A 116 0.78 11.70 -0.56
CA LEU A 116 1.53 12.20 -1.72
C LEU A 116 1.62 11.17 -2.85
N PHE A 117 1.90 9.90 -2.53
CA PHE A 117 1.89 8.82 -3.51
C PHE A 117 0.50 8.61 -4.13
N CYS A 118 -0.55 8.63 -3.31
CA CYS A 118 -1.93 8.51 -3.78
C CYS A 118 -2.32 9.67 -4.71
N GLU A 119 -1.86 10.90 -4.44
CA GLU A 119 -2.09 12.05 -5.33
C GLU A 119 -1.43 11.88 -6.69
N GLU A 120 -0.20 11.34 -6.74
CA GLU A 120 0.47 11.04 -8.02
C GLU A 120 -0.26 9.91 -8.78
N ALA A 121 -0.67 8.85 -8.08
CA ALA A 121 -1.44 7.76 -8.67
C ALA A 121 -2.80 8.25 -9.20
N ARG A 122 -3.52 9.06 -8.41
CA ARG A 122 -4.82 9.64 -8.78
C ARG A 122 -4.75 10.46 -10.07
N LYS A 123 -3.74 11.34 -10.17
CA LYS A 123 -3.55 12.16 -11.39
C LYS A 123 -3.45 11.29 -12.65
N ARG A 124 -2.67 10.21 -12.57
CA ARG A 124 -2.44 9.29 -13.70
C ARG A 124 -3.70 8.48 -14.04
N LEU A 125 -4.37 7.94 -13.02
CA LEU A 125 -5.63 7.21 -13.21
C LEU A 125 -6.69 8.12 -13.87
N LEU A 126 -6.87 9.34 -13.39
CA LEU A 126 -7.84 10.29 -13.95
C LEU A 126 -7.46 10.75 -15.36
N ALA A 127 -6.19 10.93 -15.68
CA ALA A 127 -5.74 11.28 -17.02
C ALA A 127 -6.10 10.23 -18.09
N ARG A 128 -6.36 8.99 -17.67
CA ARG A 128 -6.80 7.86 -18.50
C ARG A 128 -8.30 7.58 -18.44
N GLY A 129 -9.08 8.49 -17.85
CA GLY A 129 -10.54 8.34 -17.73
C GLY A 129 -11.01 7.60 -16.50
N GLY A 130 -10.14 7.34 -15.56
CA GLY A 130 -10.45 6.70 -14.27
C GLY A 130 -9.65 5.43 -13.99
N GLY A 131 -10.02 4.73 -12.93
CA GLY A 131 -9.36 3.52 -12.47
C GLY A 131 -9.60 3.29 -10.98
N THR A 132 -8.88 2.34 -10.39
CA THR A 132 -9.04 1.99 -8.97
C THR A 132 -7.80 2.38 -8.16
N LEU A 133 -8.01 3.12 -7.07
CA LEU A 133 -7.02 3.37 -6.03
C LEU A 133 -7.42 2.62 -4.76
N CYS A 134 -6.70 1.54 -4.42
CA CYS A 134 -6.95 0.72 -3.26
C CYS A 134 -5.83 0.91 -2.22
N VAL A 135 -6.18 1.36 -1.02
CA VAL A 135 -5.19 1.69 0.01
C VAL A 135 -5.52 1.00 1.33
N PHE A 136 -4.51 0.39 1.93
CA PHE A 136 -4.64 -0.29 3.21
C PHE A 136 -4.45 0.70 4.37
N SER A 137 -5.56 1.01 5.01
CA SER A 137 -5.63 1.71 6.28
C SER A 137 -5.63 0.68 7.44
N SER A 138 -6.41 0.91 8.48
CA SER A 138 -6.57 0.00 9.62
C SER A 138 -7.82 0.34 10.43
N VAL A 139 -8.44 -0.65 11.08
CA VAL A 139 -9.45 -0.41 12.13
C VAL A 139 -8.90 0.37 13.32
N ALA A 140 -7.58 0.47 13.47
CA ALA A 140 -6.95 1.34 14.47
C ALA A 140 -7.28 2.83 14.23
N GLY A 141 -7.62 3.21 13.00
CA GLY A 141 -8.04 4.57 12.65
C GLY A 141 -9.51 4.88 12.93
N ASP A 142 -10.34 3.88 13.27
CA ASP A 142 -11.78 4.11 13.46
C ASP A 142 -12.12 4.68 14.85
N ARG A 143 -11.29 4.39 15.85
CA ARG A 143 -11.40 4.95 17.20
C ARG A 143 -10.09 4.91 17.95
N GLY A 144 -9.85 5.89 18.82
CA GLY A 144 -8.68 5.93 19.69
C GLY A 144 -8.56 4.70 20.59
N ARG A 145 -7.36 4.10 20.63
CA ARG A 145 -7.03 2.93 21.46
C ARG A 145 -5.65 3.10 22.08
N LYS A 146 -5.54 2.84 23.38
CA LYS A 146 -4.28 2.98 24.15
C LYS A 146 -3.05 2.37 23.47
N PRO A 147 -3.09 1.14 22.91
CA PRO A 147 -1.87 0.53 22.38
C PRO A 147 -1.44 1.03 21.00
N VAL A 148 -2.20 1.92 20.35
CA VAL A 148 -1.97 2.37 18.96
C VAL A 148 -2.42 3.80 18.71
N ILE A 149 -2.17 4.73 19.64
CA ILE A 149 -2.65 6.12 19.55
C ILE A 149 -2.08 6.81 18.29
N LEU A 150 -0.76 6.82 18.15
CA LEU A 150 -0.07 7.54 17.07
C LEU A 150 -0.27 6.86 15.71
N TYR A 151 -0.11 5.56 15.64
CA TYR A 151 -0.42 4.79 14.43
C TYR A 151 -1.90 4.93 14.02
N GLY A 152 -2.81 4.84 15.00
CA GLY A 152 -4.25 5.02 14.77
C GLY A 152 -4.58 6.40 14.22
N ALA A 153 -3.93 7.46 14.72
CA ALA A 153 -4.10 8.82 14.20
C ALA A 153 -3.70 8.96 12.73
N ALA A 154 -2.55 8.38 12.33
CA ALA A 154 -2.12 8.35 10.93
C ALA A 154 -3.14 7.62 10.04
N LYS A 155 -3.62 6.44 10.47
CA LYS A 155 -4.60 5.65 9.70
C LYS A 155 -6.01 6.28 9.69
N ALA A 156 -6.39 7.03 10.72
CA ALA A 156 -7.61 7.83 10.73
C ALA A 156 -7.56 8.93 9.66
N GLY A 157 -6.47 9.70 9.63
CA GLY A 157 -6.24 10.72 8.61
C GLY A 157 -6.27 10.15 7.20
N LEU A 158 -5.57 9.03 6.97
CA LEU A 158 -5.56 8.34 5.68
C LEU A 158 -6.96 7.88 5.26
N SER A 159 -7.74 7.29 6.17
CA SER A 159 -9.12 6.86 5.89
C SER A 159 -10.00 8.03 5.48
N ARG A 160 -9.88 9.16 6.17
CA ARG A 160 -10.65 10.37 5.87
C ARG A 160 -10.26 11.00 4.54
N TYR A 161 -8.97 11.00 4.22
CA TYR A 161 -8.46 11.43 2.92
C TYR A 161 -9.06 10.60 1.77
N LEU A 162 -9.04 9.27 1.90
CA LEU A 162 -9.57 8.36 0.87
C LEU A 162 -11.08 8.52 0.67
N GLU A 163 -11.83 8.73 1.73
CA GLU A 163 -13.26 9.05 1.66
C GLU A 163 -13.50 10.35 0.87
N GLY A 164 -12.70 11.39 1.15
CA GLY A 164 -12.76 12.65 0.41
C GLY A 164 -12.42 12.50 -1.07
N LEU A 165 -11.44 11.67 -1.43
CA LEU A 165 -11.13 11.34 -2.82
C LEU A 165 -12.31 10.68 -3.52
N ASP A 166 -12.92 9.69 -2.88
CA ASP A 166 -14.07 8.98 -3.45
C ASP A 166 -15.23 9.94 -3.72
N HIS A 167 -15.58 10.79 -2.76
CA HIS A 167 -16.64 11.78 -2.95
C HIS A 167 -16.35 12.75 -4.10
N LYS A 168 -15.10 13.22 -4.20
CA LYS A 168 -14.73 14.23 -5.21
C LYS A 168 -14.62 13.66 -6.62
N PHE A 169 -14.03 12.48 -6.78
CA PHE A 169 -13.57 11.98 -8.07
C PHE A 169 -14.33 10.76 -8.59
N ARG A 170 -15.26 10.19 -7.85
CA ARG A 170 -16.06 9.02 -8.27
C ARG A 170 -16.76 9.25 -9.61
N ARG A 171 -17.36 10.44 -9.81
CA ARG A 171 -18.03 10.80 -11.07
C ARG A 171 -17.07 11.02 -12.24
N GLN A 172 -15.79 11.16 -11.96
CA GLN A 172 -14.72 11.26 -12.94
C GLN A 172 -14.05 9.90 -13.23
N GLY A 173 -14.62 8.81 -12.74
CA GLY A 173 -14.15 7.45 -12.98
C GLY A 173 -13.15 6.91 -11.96
N LEU A 174 -12.77 7.67 -10.92
CA LEU A 174 -11.90 7.15 -9.87
C LEU A 174 -12.71 6.36 -8.83
N LYS A 175 -12.42 5.07 -8.69
CA LYS A 175 -12.92 4.23 -7.60
C LYS A 175 -11.87 4.17 -6.49
N THR A 176 -12.20 4.69 -5.32
CA THR A 176 -11.34 4.63 -4.14
C THR A 176 -11.80 3.53 -3.20
N ILE A 177 -10.88 2.65 -2.80
CA ILE A 177 -11.13 1.55 -1.86
C ILE A 177 -10.22 1.73 -0.64
N CYS A 178 -10.81 1.93 0.53
CA CYS A 178 -10.11 1.96 1.81
C CYS A 178 -10.27 0.62 2.52
N VAL A 179 -9.21 -0.21 2.49
CA VAL A 179 -9.21 -1.49 3.20
C VAL A 179 -8.79 -1.25 4.65
N LYS A 180 -9.59 -1.70 5.61
CA LYS A 180 -9.32 -1.53 7.05
C LYS A 180 -9.15 -2.88 7.74
N PRO A 181 -7.98 -3.52 7.65
CA PRO A 181 -7.74 -4.78 8.34
C PRO A 181 -7.77 -4.62 9.86
N GLY A 182 -8.19 -5.67 10.54
CA GLY A 182 -7.93 -5.86 11.97
C GLY A 182 -6.48 -6.30 12.20
N PHE A 183 -6.26 -7.01 13.31
CA PHE A 183 -4.96 -7.61 13.59
C PHE A 183 -4.73 -8.80 12.65
N VAL A 184 -3.69 -8.72 11.82
CA VAL A 184 -3.27 -9.78 10.90
C VAL A 184 -1.87 -10.24 11.29
N LYS A 185 -1.66 -11.54 11.41
CA LYS A 185 -0.35 -12.14 11.72
C LYS A 185 0.57 -11.99 10.50
N THR A 186 1.51 -11.06 10.57
CA THR A 186 2.50 -10.76 9.53
C THR A 186 3.84 -10.41 10.18
N GLY A 187 4.87 -10.17 9.38
CA GLY A 187 6.15 -9.63 9.89
C GLY A 187 5.99 -8.29 10.63
N MET A 188 5.04 -7.45 10.23
CA MET A 188 4.75 -6.17 10.89
C MET A 188 4.24 -6.34 12.33
N THR A 189 3.53 -7.42 12.62
CA THR A 189 2.96 -7.73 13.94
C THR A 189 3.73 -8.81 14.68
N ALA A 190 4.91 -9.20 14.19
CA ALA A 190 5.75 -10.21 14.82
C ALA A 190 6.17 -9.76 16.25
N GLY A 191 6.10 -10.70 17.18
CA GLY A 191 6.41 -10.42 18.59
C GLY A 191 5.27 -9.80 19.41
N LEU A 192 4.14 -9.40 18.75
CA LEU A 192 2.95 -8.94 19.47
C LEU A 192 2.04 -10.10 19.83
N LYS A 193 1.39 -10.01 21.00
CA LYS A 193 0.39 -11.00 21.41
C LYS A 193 -0.87 -10.84 20.53
N PRO A 194 -1.21 -11.84 19.70
CA PRO A 194 -2.38 -11.73 18.85
C PRO A 194 -3.67 -11.80 19.68
N PRO A 195 -4.70 -11.00 19.33
CA PRO A 195 -6.02 -11.15 19.91
C PRO A 195 -6.67 -12.47 19.46
N PRO A 196 -7.76 -12.93 20.14
CA PRO A 196 -8.40 -14.21 19.81
C PRO A 196 -8.86 -14.37 18.35
N PHE A 197 -9.18 -13.28 17.67
CA PHE A 197 -9.66 -13.28 16.29
C PHE A 197 -8.63 -12.69 15.30
N ALA A 198 -7.33 -12.87 15.57
CA ALA A 198 -6.30 -12.45 14.66
C ALA A 198 -6.36 -13.25 13.35
N GLY A 199 -6.47 -12.55 12.22
CA GLY A 199 -6.42 -13.14 10.89
C GLY A 199 -5.01 -13.56 10.47
N THR A 200 -4.91 -14.26 9.35
CA THR A 200 -3.67 -14.52 8.60
C THR A 200 -3.69 -13.70 7.32
N ALA A 201 -2.54 -13.56 6.66
CA ALA A 201 -2.46 -12.87 5.37
C ALA A 201 -2.93 -13.77 4.21
N GLU A 202 -3.00 -15.06 4.45
CA GLU A 202 -3.42 -16.12 3.52
C GLU A 202 -4.82 -16.58 3.80
#